data_8b3ad47914949a846342f724be39b2a2
#
_entry.id   8b3ad47914949a846342f724be39b2a2
#
_cell.length_a   1.000
_cell.length_b   1.000
_cell.length_c   1.000
_cell.angle_alpha   90.00
_cell.angle_beta   90.00
_cell.angle_gamma   90.00
#
_symmetry.space_group_name_H-M   'P 1'
#
loop_
_entity.id
_entity.type
_entity.pdbx_description
1 polymer ?
#
loop_
_entity_poly.entity_id
_entity_poly.type
_entity_poly.pdbx_seq_one_letter_code
_entity_poly.pdbx_strand_id
1 'polypeptide(L)'
;MNMFLHGVDYNKFNIALGDTLLDPQHGGERPFDAIVSNPPYSVSWIGKADPTLINDPRFAPAGVLAPESKADFAFVLHALSYLSARGRAAIVCFPGIFYRSGAEQKIRRYLVENNYVESVISMPPNLFLGTTIGVCVLVLSKHKSDTTTRFIDASGEDFFQKETNNNVLTDQHIERIIDLFSSQDEVEHVAKSVDKSVIAENGFNLSVNTYVEAKDKREVIDIAKLNEEIAQTVSRITTLRTDIDAIIKEIEG
;
A
#
# COMPACT_ATOMS: atom_id res chain seq x y z
N MET A 1 15.18 -25.59 -4.57
CA MET A 1 15.53 -25.32 -5.99
C MET A 1 15.69 -23.82 -6.25
N ASN A 2 14.68 -22.97 -5.96
CA ASN A 2 14.73 -21.53 -6.26
C ASN A 2 15.95 -20.83 -5.63
N MET A 3 16.27 -21.07 -4.36
CA MET A 3 17.44 -20.48 -3.68
C MET A 3 18.75 -20.77 -4.40
N PHE A 4 18.92 -21.99 -4.90
CA PHE A 4 20.12 -22.36 -5.66
C PHE A 4 20.21 -21.64 -7.02
N LEU A 5 19.08 -21.42 -7.70
CA LEU A 5 19.05 -20.67 -8.95
C LEU A 5 19.45 -19.20 -8.76
N HIS A 6 19.29 -18.67 -7.55
CA HIS A 6 19.74 -17.34 -7.15
C HIS A 6 21.11 -17.33 -6.44
N GLY A 7 21.88 -18.41 -6.53
CA GLY A 7 23.25 -18.48 -5.98
C GLY A 7 23.34 -18.55 -4.46
N VAL A 8 22.26 -18.92 -3.78
CA VAL A 8 22.25 -19.08 -2.32
C VAL A 8 22.56 -20.53 -1.95
N ASP A 9 23.68 -20.75 -1.27
CA ASP A 9 24.11 -22.07 -0.82
C ASP A 9 23.16 -22.66 0.24
N TYR A 10 23.06 -23.98 0.31
CA TYR A 10 22.14 -24.71 1.20
C TYR A 10 22.36 -24.42 2.70
N ASN A 11 23.56 -24.03 3.09
CA ASN A 11 23.92 -23.69 4.47
C ASN A 11 23.62 -22.22 4.83
N LYS A 12 23.11 -21.43 3.88
CA LYS A 12 22.80 -20.01 4.06
C LYS A 12 21.29 -19.74 4.17
N PHE A 13 20.45 -20.75 4.11
CA PHE A 13 19.02 -20.61 4.30
C PHE A 13 18.43 -21.76 5.11
N ASN A 14 17.32 -21.49 5.79
CA ASN A 14 16.52 -22.47 6.51
C ASN A 14 15.06 -22.29 6.11
N ILE A 15 14.54 -23.23 5.32
CA ILE A 15 13.14 -23.24 4.87
C ILE A 15 12.42 -24.34 5.63
N ALA A 16 11.38 -23.99 6.37
CA ALA A 16 10.54 -24.93 7.08
C ALA A 16 9.14 -25.01 6.44
N LEU A 17 8.55 -26.20 6.50
CA LEU A 17 7.16 -26.43 6.10
C LEU A 17 6.27 -26.37 7.34
N GLY A 18 5.25 -25.52 7.33
CA GLY A 18 4.30 -25.38 8.43
C GLY A 18 3.33 -24.23 8.21
N ASP A 19 2.29 -24.16 9.04
CA ASP A 19 1.43 -22.98 9.12
C ASP A 19 2.11 -21.91 9.96
N THR A 20 2.53 -20.81 9.34
CA THR A 20 3.27 -19.72 9.99
C THR A 20 2.52 -19.11 11.18
N LEU A 21 1.19 -19.10 11.16
CA LEU A 21 0.39 -18.51 12.23
C LEU A 21 0.09 -19.49 13.35
N LEU A 22 -0.10 -20.78 13.03
CA LEU A 22 -0.50 -21.80 14.02
C LEU A 22 0.68 -22.60 14.56
N ASP A 23 1.65 -22.92 13.71
CA ASP A 23 2.82 -23.75 14.06
C ASP A 23 4.11 -23.11 13.49
N PRO A 24 4.55 -21.97 14.03
CA PRO A 24 5.72 -21.24 13.55
C PRO A 24 7.01 -22.03 13.84
N GLN A 25 7.76 -22.36 12.80
CA GLN A 25 8.95 -23.21 12.88
C GLN A 25 10.25 -22.42 13.18
N HIS A 26 10.25 -21.10 12.99
CA HIS A 26 11.43 -20.24 13.17
C HIS A 26 11.39 -19.40 14.45
N GLY A 27 10.38 -19.62 15.29
CA GLY A 27 10.24 -18.95 16.58
C GLY A 27 11.29 -19.44 17.56
N GLY A 28 12.02 -18.56 18.18
CA GLY A 28 12.95 -18.98 19.18
C GLY A 28 13.96 -17.92 19.63
N GLU A 29 15.12 -18.35 20.07
CA GLU A 29 16.11 -17.56 20.82
C GLU A 29 16.81 -16.45 19.99
N ARG A 30 16.64 -16.43 18.67
CA ARG A 30 17.31 -15.46 17.79
C ARG A 30 16.30 -14.68 16.96
N PRO A 31 15.95 -13.47 17.39
CA PRO A 31 15.11 -12.58 16.59
C PRO A 31 15.84 -12.12 15.31
N PHE A 32 15.07 -11.75 14.29
CA PHE A 32 15.58 -11.32 12.99
C PHE A 32 15.85 -9.81 12.97
N ASP A 33 16.97 -9.41 12.36
CA ASP A 33 17.30 -7.99 12.17
C ASP A 33 16.57 -7.38 10.98
N ALA A 34 16.25 -8.20 9.96
CA ALA A 34 15.48 -7.78 8.81
C ALA A 34 14.42 -8.83 8.49
N ILE A 35 13.17 -8.37 8.29
CA ILE A 35 12.06 -9.21 7.85
C ILE A 35 11.47 -8.56 6.60
N VAL A 36 11.35 -9.33 5.52
CA VAL A 36 10.61 -8.94 4.32
C VAL A 36 9.53 -9.98 4.07
N SER A 37 8.30 -9.52 3.82
CA SER A 37 7.17 -10.42 3.66
C SER A 37 6.16 -9.86 2.67
N ASN A 38 5.63 -10.74 1.83
CA ASN A 38 4.43 -10.52 1.05
C ASN A 38 3.44 -11.64 1.40
N PRO A 39 2.73 -11.52 2.54
CA PRO A 39 1.79 -12.53 2.98
C PRO A 39 0.53 -12.56 2.11
N PRO A 40 -0.23 -13.66 2.12
CA PRO A 40 -1.50 -13.70 1.39
C PRO A 40 -2.50 -12.69 1.96
N TYR A 41 -3.18 -11.96 1.07
CA TYR A 41 -4.13 -10.91 1.48
C TYR A 41 -5.50 -11.46 1.78
N SER A 42 -6.11 -10.95 2.85
CA SER A 42 -7.52 -11.23 3.23
C SER A 42 -7.88 -12.72 3.25
N VAL A 43 -6.96 -13.58 3.66
CA VAL A 43 -7.23 -15.00 3.86
C VAL A 43 -7.87 -15.24 5.22
N SER A 44 -8.75 -16.23 5.28
CA SER A 44 -9.33 -16.69 6.54
C SER A 44 -8.31 -17.50 7.33
N TRP A 45 -8.37 -17.39 8.65
CA TRP A 45 -7.58 -18.17 9.60
C TRP A 45 -8.41 -18.55 10.82
N ILE A 46 -7.90 -19.41 11.69
CA ILE A 46 -8.66 -19.91 12.84
C ILE A 46 -9.04 -18.80 13.84
N GLY A 47 -8.17 -17.81 14.04
CA GLY A 47 -8.43 -16.64 14.86
C GLY A 47 -9.03 -16.96 16.23
N LYS A 48 -10.18 -16.36 16.55
CA LYS A 48 -10.89 -16.54 17.82
C LYS A 48 -11.46 -17.95 18.03
N ALA A 49 -11.55 -18.77 16.97
CA ALA A 49 -12.01 -20.15 17.13
C ALA A 49 -10.98 -21.00 17.92
N ASP A 50 -9.71 -20.57 17.98
CA ASP A 50 -8.75 -21.08 18.95
C ASP A 50 -8.59 -20.10 20.11
N PRO A 51 -9.15 -20.40 21.30
CA PRO A 51 -9.10 -19.51 22.45
C PRO A 51 -7.68 -19.35 23.04
N THR A 52 -6.72 -20.16 22.65
CA THR A 52 -5.34 -20.06 23.14
C THR A 52 -4.57 -18.93 22.48
N LEU A 53 -4.93 -18.56 21.24
CA LEU A 53 -4.23 -17.55 20.45
C LEU A 53 -4.30 -16.14 21.06
N ILE A 54 -5.32 -15.82 21.85
CA ILE A 54 -5.38 -14.50 22.53
C ILE A 54 -4.25 -14.34 23.55
N ASN A 55 -3.72 -15.44 24.06
CA ASN A 55 -2.61 -15.46 25.03
C ASN A 55 -1.27 -15.75 24.36
N ASP A 56 -1.25 -15.98 23.05
CA ASP A 56 -0.02 -16.17 22.30
C ASP A 56 0.84 -14.89 22.38
N PRO A 57 2.13 -14.95 22.74
CA PRO A 57 2.98 -13.78 22.93
C PRO A 57 3.14 -12.92 21.66
N ARG A 58 2.81 -13.46 20.49
CA ARG A 58 2.79 -12.70 19.23
C ARG A 58 1.59 -11.75 19.14
N PHE A 59 0.43 -12.16 19.68
CA PHE A 59 -0.85 -11.45 19.52
C PHE A 59 -1.32 -10.78 20.81
N ALA A 60 -1.02 -11.37 21.97
CA ALA A 60 -1.47 -10.90 23.28
C ALA A 60 -1.15 -9.41 23.54
N PRO A 61 0.01 -8.84 23.13
CA PRO A 61 0.31 -7.44 23.40
C PRO A 61 -0.65 -6.47 22.71
N ALA A 62 -1.27 -6.85 21.59
CA ALA A 62 -2.28 -6.02 20.91
C ALA A 62 -3.67 -6.08 21.60
N GLY A 63 -3.88 -7.02 22.54
CA GLY A 63 -5.13 -7.20 23.28
C GLY A 63 -6.31 -7.66 22.43
N VAL A 64 -6.09 -8.00 21.17
CA VAL A 64 -7.12 -8.43 20.23
C VAL A 64 -6.50 -9.25 19.10
N LEU A 65 -7.21 -10.27 18.64
CA LEU A 65 -6.84 -11.02 17.45
C LEU A 65 -7.33 -10.34 16.18
N ALA A 66 -6.59 -10.52 15.09
CA ALA A 66 -7.05 -10.15 13.75
C ALA A 66 -8.39 -10.85 13.44
N PRO A 67 -9.26 -10.26 12.58
CA PRO A 67 -10.51 -10.89 12.19
C PRO A 67 -10.29 -12.29 11.58
N GLU A 68 -11.15 -13.26 11.89
CA GLU A 68 -11.05 -14.63 11.34
C GLU A 68 -11.10 -14.67 9.82
N SER A 69 -11.82 -13.74 9.20
CA SER A 69 -11.93 -13.63 7.74
C SER A 69 -10.74 -12.90 7.08
N LYS A 70 -9.78 -12.37 7.87
CA LYS A 70 -8.69 -11.52 7.39
C LYS A 70 -7.47 -11.64 8.30
N ALA A 71 -6.57 -12.55 7.96
CA ALA A 71 -5.35 -12.81 8.72
C ALA A 71 -4.25 -11.72 8.55
N ASP A 72 -4.49 -10.69 7.75
CA ASP A 72 -3.48 -9.70 7.36
C ASP A 72 -2.67 -9.18 8.58
N PHE A 73 -3.36 -8.70 9.61
CA PHE A 73 -2.68 -8.24 10.84
C PHE A 73 -2.12 -9.37 11.72
N ALA A 74 -2.55 -10.61 11.55
CA ALA A 74 -1.91 -11.72 12.24
C ALA A 74 -0.48 -11.93 11.70
N PHE A 75 -0.29 -11.83 10.38
CA PHE A 75 1.05 -11.85 9.77
C PHE A 75 1.90 -10.65 10.20
N VAL A 76 1.32 -9.45 10.30
CA VAL A 76 2.02 -8.25 10.76
C VAL A 76 2.50 -8.40 12.20
N LEU A 77 1.64 -8.86 13.10
CA LEU A 77 1.99 -9.09 14.52
C LEU A 77 3.00 -10.22 14.68
N HIS A 78 2.87 -11.29 13.88
CA HIS A 78 3.85 -12.37 13.82
C HIS A 78 5.24 -11.84 13.44
N ALA A 79 5.34 -11.07 12.34
CA ALA A 79 6.60 -10.46 11.93
C ALA A 79 7.18 -9.54 13.01
N LEU A 80 6.33 -8.68 13.61
CA LEU A 80 6.76 -7.78 14.68
C LEU A 80 7.30 -8.55 15.88
N SER A 81 6.69 -9.67 16.29
CA SER A 81 7.14 -10.45 17.44
C SER A 81 8.54 -11.04 17.22
N TYR A 82 8.85 -11.43 15.99
CA TYR A 82 10.13 -12.03 15.62
C TYR A 82 11.23 -11.01 15.28
N LEU A 83 10.87 -9.74 15.23
CA LEU A 83 11.82 -8.67 14.95
C LEU A 83 12.72 -8.42 16.17
N SER A 84 14.04 -8.29 15.94
CA SER A 84 15.01 -7.90 16.97
C SER A 84 14.72 -6.48 17.48
N ALA A 85 15.33 -6.12 18.61
CA ALA A 85 15.16 -4.79 19.21
C ALA A 85 15.64 -3.64 18.28
N ARG A 86 16.54 -3.91 17.34
CA ARG A 86 17.04 -2.97 16.33
C ARG A 86 16.58 -3.32 14.92
N GLY A 87 15.75 -4.34 14.79
CA GLY A 87 15.30 -4.85 13.51
C GLY A 87 14.28 -3.96 12.83
N ARG A 88 14.18 -4.16 11.51
CA ARG A 88 13.21 -3.52 10.64
C ARG A 88 12.46 -4.56 9.80
N ALA A 89 11.15 -4.40 9.69
CA ALA A 89 10.31 -5.26 8.84
C ALA A 89 9.66 -4.43 7.74
N ALA A 90 9.66 -4.94 6.51
CA ALA A 90 8.92 -4.40 5.38
C ALA A 90 7.90 -5.44 4.90
N ILE A 91 6.62 -5.12 5.02
CA ILE A 91 5.52 -6.05 4.78
C ILE A 91 4.60 -5.46 3.72
N VAL A 92 4.38 -6.21 2.64
CA VAL A 92 3.42 -5.82 1.60
C VAL A 92 2.01 -6.11 2.12
N CYS A 93 1.17 -5.09 2.10
CA CYS A 93 -0.15 -5.14 2.71
C CYS A 93 -1.24 -4.69 1.74
N PHE A 94 -2.43 -5.26 1.91
CA PHE A 94 -3.63 -4.75 1.26
C PHE A 94 -4.05 -3.40 1.90
N PRO A 95 -4.37 -2.35 1.12
CA PRO A 95 -4.65 -1.01 1.65
C PRO A 95 -5.76 -0.95 2.69
N GLY A 96 -6.74 -1.85 2.59
CA GLY A 96 -7.89 -1.89 3.51
C GLY A 96 -7.54 -2.02 4.99
N ILE A 97 -6.41 -2.65 5.34
CA ILE A 97 -6.02 -2.81 6.75
C ILE A 97 -5.71 -1.47 7.44
N PHE A 98 -5.37 -0.45 6.67
CA PHE A 98 -4.94 0.84 7.21
C PHE A 98 -6.09 1.74 7.67
N TYR A 99 -7.36 1.47 7.26
CA TYR A 99 -8.50 2.31 7.61
C TYR A 99 -9.71 1.58 8.20
N ARG A 100 -9.81 0.24 8.07
CA ARG A 100 -10.95 -0.51 8.61
C ARG A 100 -11.07 -0.35 10.12
N SER A 101 -12.29 -0.36 10.63
CA SER A 101 -12.60 -0.28 12.07
C SER A 101 -12.52 -1.65 12.76
N GLY A 102 -12.86 -1.69 14.05
CA GLY A 102 -12.96 -2.93 14.83
C GLY A 102 -11.60 -3.45 15.31
N ALA A 103 -11.35 -4.74 15.13
CA ALA A 103 -10.12 -5.38 15.60
C ALA A 103 -8.87 -4.81 14.90
N GLU A 104 -8.96 -4.55 13.60
CA GLU A 104 -7.86 -3.98 12.82
C GLU A 104 -7.47 -2.58 13.34
N GLN A 105 -8.44 -1.75 13.70
CA GLN A 105 -8.18 -0.44 14.31
C GLN A 105 -7.47 -0.56 15.67
N LYS A 106 -7.86 -1.52 16.50
CA LYS A 106 -7.21 -1.76 17.81
C LYS A 106 -5.75 -2.20 17.63
N ILE A 107 -5.48 -3.03 16.62
CA ILE A 107 -4.11 -3.44 16.31
C ILE A 107 -3.30 -2.25 15.80
N ARG A 108 -3.85 -1.41 14.91
CA ARG A 108 -3.16 -0.17 14.47
C ARG A 108 -2.87 0.75 15.65
N ARG A 109 -3.85 0.90 16.56
CA ARG A 109 -3.64 1.65 17.80
C ARG A 109 -2.44 1.12 18.58
N TYR A 110 -2.38 -0.19 18.81
CA TYR A 110 -1.24 -0.84 19.49
C TYR A 110 0.09 -0.52 18.77
N LEU A 111 0.13 -0.65 17.45
CA LEU A 111 1.35 -0.40 16.68
C LEU A 111 1.81 1.07 16.77
N VAL A 112 0.89 2.02 16.68
CA VAL A 112 1.19 3.46 16.72
C VAL A 112 1.55 3.91 18.13
N GLU A 113 0.80 3.51 19.16
CA GLU A 113 1.07 3.90 20.57
C GLU A 113 2.45 3.40 21.02
N ASN A 114 2.87 2.21 20.58
CA ASN A 114 4.19 1.65 20.88
C ASN A 114 5.29 2.13 19.90
N ASN A 115 4.97 3.06 19.02
CA ASN A 115 5.92 3.67 18.09
C ASN A 115 6.59 2.68 17.12
N TYR A 116 5.89 1.62 16.71
CA TYR A 116 6.43 0.59 15.81
C TYR A 116 6.29 0.94 14.33
N VAL A 117 5.34 1.82 13.96
CA VAL A 117 5.12 2.17 12.55
C VAL A 117 6.15 3.21 12.12
N GLU A 118 7.09 2.82 11.27
CA GLU A 118 8.11 3.70 10.73
C GLU A 118 7.64 4.40 9.46
N SER A 119 7.04 3.63 8.51
CA SER A 119 6.51 4.21 7.29
C SER A 119 5.35 3.40 6.73
N VAL A 120 4.48 4.08 5.98
CA VAL A 120 3.49 3.46 5.08
C VAL A 120 3.68 4.06 3.68
N ILE A 121 3.93 3.20 2.71
CA ILE A 121 4.24 3.58 1.33
C ILE A 121 3.16 3.02 0.42
N SER A 122 2.36 3.87 -0.21
CA SER A 122 1.44 3.48 -1.29
C SER A 122 2.25 3.16 -2.53
N MET A 123 2.04 1.98 -3.10
CA MET A 123 2.73 1.52 -4.30
C MET A 123 1.85 1.71 -5.55
N PRO A 124 2.44 1.77 -6.74
CA PRO A 124 1.68 1.83 -7.98
C PRO A 124 0.69 0.67 -8.11
N PRO A 125 -0.48 0.90 -8.74
CA PRO A 125 -1.40 -0.19 -9.05
C PRO A 125 -0.81 -1.12 -10.11
N ASN A 126 -1.39 -2.29 -10.27
CA ASN A 126 -1.03 -3.23 -11.34
C ASN A 126 0.45 -3.67 -11.36
N LEU A 127 1.09 -3.78 -10.18
CA LEU A 127 2.45 -4.31 -10.05
C LEU A 127 2.49 -5.85 -10.06
N PHE A 128 1.42 -6.51 -9.65
CA PHE A 128 1.36 -7.96 -9.52
C PHE A 128 0.56 -8.60 -10.64
N LEU A 129 1.00 -9.75 -11.12
CA LEU A 129 0.28 -10.52 -12.11
C LEU A 129 -1.11 -10.92 -11.60
N GLY A 130 -2.13 -10.72 -12.43
CA GLY A 130 -3.51 -11.15 -12.13
C GLY A 130 -4.30 -10.21 -11.22
N THR A 131 -3.78 -9.06 -10.80
CA THR A 131 -4.52 -8.05 -10.05
C THR A 131 -4.11 -6.63 -10.41
N THR A 132 -5.09 -5.75 -10.51
CA THR A 132 -4.88 -4.30 -10.71
C THR A 132 -4.85 -3.52 -9.40
N ILE A 133 -5.03 -4.19 -8.27
CA ILE A 133 -5.14 -3.53 -6.97
C ILE A 133 -3.77 -2.99 -6.57
N GLY A 134 -3.73 -1.71 -6.18
CA GLY A 134 -2.56 -1.12 -5.53
C GLY A 134 -2.35 -1.74 -4.15
N VAL A 135 -1.10 -1.85 -3.74
CA VAL A 135 -0.71 -2.33 -2.42
C VAL A 135 0.03 -1.24 -1.66
N CYS A 136 0.24 -1.46 -0.37
CA CYS A 136 1.11 -0.61 0.43
C CYS A 136 2.25 -1.44 1.05
N VAL A 137 3.39 -0.82 1.26
CA VAL A 137 4.46 -1.39 2.07
C VAL A 137 4.38 -0.76 3.47
N LEU A 138 4.15 -1.61 4.47
CA LEU A 138 4.23 -1.23 5.88
C LEU A 138 5.64 -1.49 6.39
N VAL A 139 6.31 -0.44 6.84
CA VAL A 139 7.64 -0.56 7.45
C VAL A 139 7.48 -0.44 8.97
N LEU A 140 7.94 -1.47 9.67
CA LEU A 140 7.96 -1.53 11.14
C LEU A 140 9.39 -1.47 11.65
N SER A 141 9.59 -0.77 12.75
CA SER A 141 10.85 -0.70 13.48
C SER A 141 10.60 -0.71 14.99
N LYS A 142 11.42 -1.44 15.75
CA LYS A 142 11.42 -1.39 17.22
C LYS A 142 12.38 -0.34 17.79
N HIS A 143 13.13 0.33 16.93
CA HIS A 143 14.18 1.28 17.33
C HIS A 143 14.05 2.62 16.60
N LYS A 144 12.89 3.24 16.71
CA LYS A 144 12.70 4.61 16.23
C LYS A 144 13.20 5.61 17.26
N SER A 145 13.86 6.67 16.79
CA SER A 145 14.36 7.77 17.62
C SER A 145 13.35 8.90 17.79
N ASP A 146 12.32 8.93 16.94
CA ASP A 146 11.25 9.94 16.92
C ASP A 146 9.87 9.27 17.01
N THR A 147 8.81 10.09 17.11
CA THR A 147 7.42 9.63 17.22
C THR A 147 6.64 9.76 15.91
N THR A 148 7.31 10.11 14.82
CA THR A 148 6.67 10.36 13.54
C THR A 148 6.54 9.07 12.72
N THR A 149 5.53 8.99 11.88
CA THR A 149 5.39 7.97 10.83
C THR A 149 5.52 8.66 9.48
N ARG A 150 6.36 8.08 8.61
CA ARG A 150 6.56 8.57 7.25
C ARG A 150 5.50 8.01 6.31
N PHE A 151 4.68 8.86 5.72
CA PHE A 151 3.72 8.49 4.67
C PHE A 151 4.27 8.89 3.30
N ILE A 152 4.25 7.94 2.35
CA ILE A 152 4.77 8.15 0.99
C ILE A 152 3.72 7.67 -0.01
N ASP A 153 3.32 8.54 -0.92
CA ASP A 153 2.50 8.18 -2.07
C ASP A 153 3.37 7.98 -3.31
N ALA A 154 3.73 6.74 -3.55
CA ALA A 154 4.42 6.32 -4.76
C ALA A 154 3.47 5.71 -5.81
N SER A 155 2.16 5.98 -5.72
CA SER A 155 1.18 5.45 -6.67
C SER A 155 1.12 6.23 -8.00
N GLY A 156 1.75 7.40 -8.06
CA GLY A 156 1.77 8.29 -9.22
C GLY A 156 2.58 7.74 -10.39
N GLU A 157 2.31 8.29 -11.60
CA GLU A 157 2.96 7.85 -12.85
C GLU A 157 4.48 8.04 -12.87
N ASP A 158 4.99 8.91 -12.00
CA ASP A 158 6.43 9.17 -11.83
C ASP A 158 7.18 8.04 -11.12
N PHE A 159 6.47 7.03 -10.62
CA PHE A 159 7.02 5.93 -9.81
C PHE A 159 6.93 4.56 -10.48
N PHE A 160 6.52 4.49 -11.74
CA PHE A 160 6.49 3.23 -12.48
C PHE A 160 6.62 3.45 -13.97
N GLN A 161 7.04 2.42 -14.66
CA GLN A 161 6.97 2.32 -16.11
C GLN A 161 5.79 1.42 -16.48
N LYS A 162 4.93 1.90 -17.38
CA LYS A 162 3.81 1.11 -17.88
C LYS A 162 4.31 0.14 -18.94
N GLU A 163 4.01 -1.14 -18.76
CA GLU A 163 4.20 -2.17 -19.76
C GLU A 163 2.86 -2.67 -20.30
N THR A 164 2.89 -3.63 -21.24
CA THR A 164 1.68 -4.09 -21.94
C THR A 164 0.59 -4.64 -20.98
N ASN A 165 0.97 -5.39 -19.96
CA ASN A 165 0.04 -6.08 -19.06
C ASN A 165 0.12 -5.62 -17.61
N ASN A 166 1.20 -4.99 -17.20
CA ASN A 166 1.44 -4.59 -15.82
C ASN A 166 2.32 -3.32 -15.76
N ASN A 167 2.41 -2.74 -14.57
CA ASN A 167 3.36 -1.68 -14.27
C ASN A 167 4.63 -2.30 -13.68
N VAL A 168 5.78 -1.69 -13.92
CA VAL A 168 7.08 -2.18 -13.47
C VAL A 168 7.81 -1.06 -12.74
N LEU A 169 8.45 -1.42 -11.63
CA LEU A 169 9.40 -0.54 -10.94
C LEU A 169 10.80 -0.74 -11.55
N THR A 170 11.37 0.32 -12.10
CA THR A 170 12.77 0.34 -12.47
C THR A 170 13.65 0.63 -11.25
N ASP A 171 14.95 0.40 -11.36
CA ASP A 171 15.91 0.72 -10.29
C ASP A 171 15.81 2.20 -9.86
N GLN A 172 15.63 3.11 -10.82
CA GLN A 172 15.44 4.54 -10.54
C GLN A 172 14.19 4.82 -9.69
N HIS A 173 13.07 4.13 -9.95
CA HIS A 173 11.87 4.27 -9.15
C HIS A 173 12.09 3.75 -7.73
N ILE A 174 12.78 2.63 -7.59
CA ILE A 174 13.12 2.03 -6.30
C ILE A 174 14.03 2.96 -5.50
N GLU A 175 15.10 3.47 -6.11
CA GLU A 175 16.03 4.42 -5.49
C GLU A 175 15.28 5.67 -5.01
N ARG A 176 14.42 6.24 -5.84
CA ARG A 176 13.60 7.40 -5.47
C ARG A 176 12.69 7.12 -4.27
N ILE A 177 12.07 5.94 -4.20
CA ILE A 177 11.24 5.55 -3.03
C ILE A 177 12.11 5.42 -1.78
N ILE A 178 13.31 4.84 -1.90
CA ILE A 178 14.26 4.70 -0.80
C ILE A 178 14.76 6.07 -0.32
N ASP A 179 15.03 6.99 -1.23
CA ASP A 179 15.43 8.35 -0.91
C ASP A 179 14.31 9.09 -0.15
N LEU A 180 13.06 9.00 -0.61
CA LEU A 180 11.90 9.57 0.07
C LEU A 180 11.66 8.95 1.45
N PHE A 181 11.95 7.65 1.62
CA PHE A 181 11.88 6.98 2.90
C PHE A 181 12.98 7.44 3.85
N SER A 182 14.19 7.65 3.34
CA SER A 182 15.37 8.00 4.15
C SER A 182 15.44 9.49 4.48
N SER A 183 14.89 10.33 3.60
CA SER A 183 14.77 11.78 3.79
C SER A 183 13.68 12.09 4.83
N GLN A 184 13.91 13.12 5.63
CA GLN A 184 12.89 13.69 6.52
C GLN A 184 12.15 14.87 5.88
N ASP A 185 12.52 15.24 4.66
CA ASP A 185 11.94 16.40 3.97
C ASP A 185 10.50 16.10 3.54
N GLU A 186 9.60 17.05 3.76
CA GLU A 186 8.26 16.99 3.20
C GLU A 186 8.32 17.29 1.71
N VAL A 187 7.67 16.42 0.92
CA VAL A 187 7.51 16.62 -0.52
C VAL A 187 6.02 16.71 -0.81
N GLU A 188 5.60 17.88 -1.27
CA GLU A 188 4.20 18.16 -1.56
C GLU A 188 3.60 17.09 -2.49
N HIS A 189 2.42 16.58 -2.15
CA HIS A 189 1.71 15.50 -2.85
C HIS A 189 2.42 14.14 -2.92
N VAL A 190 3.57 13.98 -2.26
CA VAL A 190 4.35 12.74 -2.35
C VAL A 190 4.70 12.16 -0.99
N ALA A 191 5.25 12.97 -0.07
CA ALA A 191 5.74 12.42 1.18
C ALA A 191 5.59 13.40 2.34
N LYS A 192 5.10 12.88 3.49
CA LYS A 192 4.87 13.65 4.72
C LYS A 192 5.20 12.82 5.95
N SER A 193 5.83 13.44 6.93
CA SER A 193 6.04 12.86 8.26
C SER A 193 4.97 13.37 9.23
N VAL A 194 4.30 12.46 9.93
CA VAL A 194 3.14 12.77 10.78
C VAL A 194 3.38 12.21 12.18
N ASP A 195 3.23 13.05 13.20
CA ASP A 195 3.37 12.62 14.59
C ASP A 195 2.25 11.68 15.01
N LYS A 196 2.56 10.75 15.90
CA LYS A 196 1.62 9.76 16.42
C LYS A 196 0.37 10.36 17.07
N SER A 197 0.45 11.58 17.61
CA SER A 197 -0.71 12.28 18.19
C SER A 197 -1.74 12.62 17.11
N VAL A 198 -1.30 13.12 15.97
CA VAL A 198 -2.17 13.40 14.81
C VAL A 198 -2.78 12.13 14.26
N ILE A 199 -2.01 11.03 14.22
CA ILE A 199 -2.53 9.71 13.80
C ILE A 199 -3.60 9.22 14.79
N ALA A 200 -3.41 9.42 16.10
CA ALA A 200 -4.39 9.06 17.11
C ALA A 200 -5.68 9.89 17.00
N GLU A 201 -5.59 11.20 16.75
CA GLU A 201 -6.74 12.08 16.50
C GLU A 201 -7.54 11.64 15.27
N ASN A 202 -6.87 11.09 14.25
CA ASN A 202 -7.50 10.49 13.07
C ASN A 202 -7.93 9.02 13.28
N GLY A 203 -8.15 8.58 14.52
CA GLY A 203 -8.64 7.24 14.83
C GLY A 203 -7.69 6.11 14.46
N PHE A 204 -6.38 6.37 14.50
CA PHE A 204 -5.33 5.44 14.09
C PHE A 204 -5.46 5.01 12.62
N ASN A 205 -5.96 5.87 11.78
CA ASN A 205 -5.95 5.66 10.33
C ASN A 205 -4.50 5.78 9.82
N LEU A 206 -4.05 4.80 9.06
CA LEU A 206 -2.70 4.74 8.48
C LEU A 206 -2.73 4.78 6.94
N SER A 207 -3.88 5.14 6.34
CA SER A 207 -3.95 5.34 4.89
C SER A 207 -3.12 6.55 4.47
N VAL A 208 -2.29 6.37 3.45
CA VAL A 208 -1.39 7.42 2.94
C VAL A 208 -2.18 8.65 2.49
N ASN A 209 -3.29 8.45 1.77
CA ASN A 209 -4.15 9.54 1.27
C ASN A 209 -4.87 10.35 2.37
N THR A 210 -4.81 9.94 3.63
CA THR A 210 -5.29 10.74 4.76
C THR A 210 -4.32 11.87 5.09
N TYR A 211 -3.03 11.71 4.80
CA TYR A 211 -1.96 12.62 5.20
C TYR A 211 -1.21 13.25 4.04
N VAL A 212 -1.18 12.56 2.90
CA VAL A 212 -0.59 13.04 1.65
C VAL A 212 -1.72 13.31 0.67
N GLU A 213 -1.98 14.59 0.42
CA GLU A 213 -3.02 15.01 -0.53
C GLU A 213 -2.58 14.67 -1.94
N ALA A 214 -3.43 14.00 -2.70
CA ALA A 214 -3.18 13.73 -4.11
C ALA A 214 -3.12 15.05 -4.89
N LYS A 215 -2.21 15.13 -5.88
CA LYS A 215 -2.16 16.26 -6.80
C LYS A 215 -3.49 16.38 -7.53
N ASP A 216 -4.12 17.55 -7.46
CA ASP A 216 -5.36 17.81 -8.20
C ASP A 216 -5.05 17.80 -9.71
N LYS A 217 -5.45 16.72 -10.37
CA LYS A 217 -5.31 16.53 -11.82
C LYS A 217 -6.50 17.07 -12.61
N ARG A 218 -7.49 17.71 -11.96
CA ARG A 218 -8.61 18.30 -12.67
C ARG A 218 -8.10 19.42 -13.56
N GLU A 219 -8.29 19.29 -14.86
CA GLU A 219 -8.08 20.39 -15.77
C GLU A 219 -8.97 21.57 -15.33
N VAL A 220 -8.38 22.73 -15.17
CA VAL A 220 -9.16 23.96 -15.00
C VAL A 220 -9.85 24.21 -16.35
N ILE A 221 -11.07 23.70 -16.47
CA ILE A 221 -11.87 23.89 -17.68
C ILE A 221 -12.24 25.37 -17.75
N ASP A 222 -11.67 26.07 -18.72
CA ASP A 222 -12.12 27.39 -19.10
C ASP A 222 -13.50 27.27 -19.80
N ILE A 223 -14.56 27.51 -19.01
CA ILE A 223 -15.95 27.39 -19.48
C ILE A 223 -16.21 28.33 -20.68
N ALA A 224 -15.55 29.49 -20.71
CA ALA A 224 -15.74 30.44 -21.83
C ALA A 224 -15.16 29.86 -23.12
N LYS A 225 -13.93 29.30 -23.04
CA LYS A 225 -13.30 28.64 -24.20
C LYS A 225 -14.06 27.41 -24.66
N LEU A 226 -14.52 26.57 -23.71
CA LEU A 226 -15.31 25.39 -24.04
C LEU A 226 -16.64 25.75 -24.73
N ASN A 227 -17.33 26.80 -24.27
CA ASN A 227 -18.56 27.29 -24.90
C ASN A 227 -18.31 27.82 -26.32
N GLU A 228 -17.17 28.47 -26.55
CA GLU A 228 -16.77 28.92 -27.88
C GLU A 228 -16.52 27.73 -28.83
N GLU A 229 -15.81 26.72 -28.38
CA GLU A 229 -15.56 25.48 -29.14
C GLU A 229 -16.85 24.72 -29.45
N ILE A 230 -17.80 24.67 -28.51
CA ILE A 230 -19.14 24.11 -28.73
C ILE A 230 -19.89 24.91 -29.79
N ALA A 231 -19.89 26.23 -29.71
CA ALA A 231 -20.58 27.08 -30.68
C ALA A 231 -20.02 26.91 -32.11
N GLN A 232 -18.69 26.85 -32.25
CA GLN A 232 -18.01 26.57 -33.51
C GLN A 232 -18.38 25.21 -34.08
N THR A 233 -18.41 24.18 -33.22
CA THR A 233 -18.76 22.81 -33.62
C THR A 233 -20.20 22.71 -34.08
N VAL A 234 -21.14 23.33 -33.37
CA VAL A 234 -22.57 23.39 -33.74
C VAL A 234 -22.75 24.11 -35.07
N SER A 235 -22.07 25.24 -35.28
CA SER A 235 -22.10 25.97 -36.55
C SER A 235 -21.61 25.08 -37.71
N ARG A 236 -20.53 24.37 -37.54
CA ARG A 236 -20.00 23.45 -38.56
C ARG A 236 -20.96 22.30 -38.86
N ILE A 237 -21.59 21.71 -37.83
CA ILE A 237 -22.64 20.70 -38.02
C ILE A 237 -23.80 21.24 -38.83
N THR A 238 -24.25 22.47 -38.57
CA THR A 238 -25.34 23.10 -39.31
C THR A 238 -24.99 23.31 -40.78
N THR A 239 -23.77 23.78 -41.06
CA THR A 239 -23.29 23.94 -42.45
C THR A 239 -23.25 22.58 -43.17
N LEU A 240 -22.66 21.56 -42.57
CA LEU A 240 -22.60 20.23 -43.18
C LEU A 240 -23.99 19.62 -43.45
N ARG A 241 -24.95 19.84 -42.56
CA ARG A 241 -26.35 19.43 -42.81
C ARG A 241 -26.96 20.13 -44.02
N THR A 242 -26.77 21.43 -44.14
CA THR A 242 -27.24 22.20 -45.28
C THR A 242 -26.63 21.71 -46.59
N ASP A 243 -25.33 21.39 -46.57
CA ASP A 243 -24.63 20.85 -47.76
C ASP A 243 -25.17 19.45 -48.12
N ILE A 244 -25.44 18.60 -47.15
CA ILE A 244 -26.05 17.27 -47.36
C ILE A 244 -27.46 17.43 -47.95
N ASP A 245 -28.28 18.32 -47.40
CA ASP A 245 -29.65 18.59 -47.90
C ASP A 245 -29.65 19.13 -49.34
N ALA A 246 -28.62 19.92 -49.71
CA ALA A 246 -28.43 20.40 -51.09
C ALA A 246 -28.10 19.24 -52.05
N ILE A 247 -27.17 18.36 -51.64
CA ILE A 247 -26.80 17.17 -52.42
C ILE A 247 -27.98 16.23 -52.61
N ILE A 248 -28.78 16.00 -51.56
CA ILE A 248 -29.97 15.16 -51.65
C ILE A 248 -30.96 15.71 -52.67
N LYS A 249 -31.18 17.04 -52.66
CA LYS A 249 -32.04 17.69 -53.64
C LYS A 249 -31.53 17.57 -55.08
N GLU A 250 -30.23 17.56 -55.30
CA GLU A 250 -29.65 17.33 -56.63
C GLU A 250 -29.82 15.89 -57.11
N ILE A 251 -29.88 14.94 -56.20
CA ILE A 251 -30.04 13.51 -56.52
C ILE A 251 -31.51 13.14 -56.74
N GLU A 252 -32.43 13.77 -56.02
CA GLU A 252 -33.86 13.47 -56.06
C GLU A 252 -34.62 14.30 -57.13
N GLY A 253 -34.00 15.34 -57.69
CA GLY A 253 -34.58 16.20 -58.73
C GLY A 253 -34.18 15.79 -60.10
#